data_6401b4bec41f95328ad7e2091190f575
#
_entry.id   6401b4bec41f95328ad7e2091190f575
#
_cell.length_a   1.000
_cell.length_b   1.000
_cell.length_c   1.000
_cell.angle_alpha   90.00
_cell.angle_beta   90.00
_cell.angle_gamma   90.00
#
_symmetry.space_group_name_H-M   'P 1'
#
loop_
_entity.id
_entity.type
_entity.pdbx_description
1 polymer ?
#
loop_
_entity_poly.entity_id
_entity_poly.type
_entity_poly.pdbx_seq_one_letter_code
_entity_poly.pdbx_strand_id
1 'polypeptide(L)'
;ESEQLIMTMADMAGISTVPHALIKGNAGLAYITKRVDRNLTDDKIEMLAMEDFCQLDLRLTEDKYRGSYERCAKIIKQYSSRVGIDMAEFYIRLVFCFIVGNSDMHLKNFSLIETAEGSGEYVLSPAYDLLPVNANMPADKEQFALAMNGKKMNIRKGDFLKFADTCGITRQTAEKLIENLVKLTPKWIAMCENSLLPDELKDRLKKIIIERTEVLQ
;
A
#
# COMPACT_ATOMS: atom_id res chain seq x y z
N GLU A 1 0.34 -10.81 12.92
CA GLU A 1 -0.04 -9.66 13.80
C GLU A 1 0.37 -8.32 13.17
N SER A 2 1.62 -8.17 12.69
CA SER A 2 2.09 -6.91 12.09
C SER A 2 1.33 -6.54 10.81
N GLU A 3 1.03 -7.48 9.94
CA GLU A 3 0.22 -7.22 8.74
C GLU A 3 -1.19 -6.75 9.12
N GLN A 4 -1.87 -7.42 10.07
CA GLN A 4 -3.17 -7.00 10.57
C GLN A 4 -3.15 -5.55 11.07
N LEU A 5 -2.13 -5.18 11.84
CA LEU A 5 -2.01 -3.82 12.36
C LEU A 5 -1.88 -2.79 11.24
N ILE A 6 -0.99 -3.03 10.27
CA ILE A 6 -0.76 -2.09 9.16
C ILE A 6 -1.97 -2.01 8.23
N MET A 7 -2.63 -3.12 7.94
CA MET A 7 -3.87 -3.14 7.17
C MET A 7 -4.98 -2.33 7.87
N THR A 8 -5.13 -2.47 9.20
CA THR A 8 -6.10 -1.66 9.98
C THR A 8 -5.72 -0.17 10.00
N MET A 9 -4.43 0.17 10.05
CA MET A 9 -3.97 1.55 9.91
C MET A 9 -4.27 2.13 8.52
N ALA A 10 -4.19 1.30 7.47
CA ALA A 10 -4.54 1.68 6.10
C ALA A 10 -6.04 1.96 5.97
N ASP A 11 -6.91 1.12 6.55
CA ASP A 11 -8.35 1.38 6.62
C ASP A 11 -8.66 2.72 7.28
N MET A 12 -8.01 3.00 8.42
CA MET A 12 -8.16 4.29 9.13
C MET A 12 -7.70 5.47 8.26
N ALA A 13 -6.74 5.27 7.38
CA ALA A 13 -6.26 6.27 6.43
C ALA A 13 -7.21 6.47 5.23
N GLY A 14 -8.27 5.67 5.12
CA GLY A 14 -9.20 5.69 4.00
C GLY A 14 -8.67 4.99 2.75
N ILE A 15 -7.61 4.18 2.88
CA ILE A 15 -7.11 3.30 1.82
C ILE A 15 -8.05 2.11 1.71
N SER A 16 -8.51 1.81 0.49
CA SER A 16 -9.30 0.61 0.25
C SER A 16 -8.43 -0.62 0.44
N THR A 17 -8.78 -1.49 1.40
CA THR A 17 -8.06 -2.75 1.69
C THR A 17 -8.91 -3.96 1.39
N VAL A 18 -8.26 -5.12 1.16
CA VAL A 18 -8.98 -6.40 1.13
C VAL A 18 -9.56 -6.67 2.53
N PRO A 19 -10.75 -7.30 2.65
CA PRO A 19 -11.26 -7.73 3.95
C PRO A 19 -10.23 -8.63 4.64
N HIS A 20 -9.86 -8.29 5.86
CA HIS A 20 -8.83 -8.98 6.62
C HIS A 20 -9.21 -9.12 8.09
N ALA A 21 -8.66 -10.12 8.76
CA ALA A 21 -8.87 -10.34 10.19
C ALA A 21 -7.73 -11.12 10.81
N LEU A 22 -7.58 -10.96 12.13
CA LEU A 22 -6.75 -11.81 12.96
C LEU A 22 -7.67 -12.74 13.77
N ILE A 23 -7.55 -14.04 13.57
CA ILE A 23 -8.37 -15.03 14.26
C ILE A 23 -7.52 -15.83 15.24
N LYS A 24 -8.14 -16.20 16.38
CA LYS A 24 -7.50 -17.07 17.37
C LYS A 24 -8.01 -18.49 17.18
N GLY A 25 -7.10 -19.40 16.84
CA GLY A 25 -7.34 -20.83 16.76
C GLY A 25 -6.62 -21.60 17.86
N ASN A 26 -6.74 -22.93 17.85
CA ASN A 26 -6.07 -23.80 18.81
C ASN A 26 -4.54 -23.75 18.74
N ALA A 27 -3.99 -23.46 17.57
CA ALA A 27 -2.55 -23.36 17.32
C ALA A 27 -1.98 -21.94 17.50
N GLY A 28 -2.80 -20.97 17.91
CA GLY A 28 -2.39 -19.57 18.05
C GLY A 28 -3.18 -18.61 17.15
N LEU A 29 -2.59 -17.45 16.85
CA LEU A 29 -3.19 -16.42 15.99
C LEU A 29 -2.90 -16.72 14.51
N ALA A 30 -3.92 -16.59 13.67
CA ALA A 30 -3.81 -16.68 12.23
C ALA A 30 -4.35 -15.39 11.59
N TYR A 31 -3.58 -14.80 10.68
CA TYR A 31 -4.04 -13.71 9.83
C TYR A 31 -4.74 -14.29 8.61
N ILE A 32 -5.92 -13.76 8.29
CA ILE A 32 -6.71 -14.17 7.14
C ILE A 32 -7.09 -12.96 6.27
N THR A 33 -7.12 -13.17 4.98
CA THR A 33 -7.63 -12.22 3.99
C THR A 33 -8.65 -12.87 3.08
N LYS A 34 -9.66 -12.10 2.66
CA LYS A 34 -10.59 -12.54 1.62
C LYS A 34 -9.94 -12.35 0.25
N ARG A 35 -10.03 -13.36 -0.61
CA ARG A 35 -9.71 -13.20 -2.02
C ARG A 35 -10.74 -12.28 -2.68
N VAL A 36 -10.28 -11.12 -3.17
CA VAL A 36 -11.16 -10.11 -3.79
C VAL A 36 -11.52 -10.45 -5.24
N ASP A 37 -10.75 -11.34 -5.86
CA ASP A 37 -11.02 -11.87 -7.21
C ASP A 37 -12.08 -12.98 -7.22
N ARG A 38 -12.73 -13.26 -6.08
CA ARG A 38 -13.79 -14.25 -5.92
C ARG A 38 -14.99 -13.62 -5.23
N ASN A 39 -16.09 -13.52 -5.94
CA ASN A 39 -17.35 -13.00 -5.42
C ASN A 39 -18.32 -14.17 -5.19
N LEU A 40 -18.67 -14.42 -3.92
CA LEU A 40 -19.64 -15.45 -3.57
C LEU A 40 -21.03 -14.86 -3.70
N THR A 41 -21.81 -15.36 -4.65
CA THR A 41 -23.23 -15.12 -4.76
C THR A 41 -24.01 -16.36 -4.30
N ASP A 42 -25.32 -16.25 -4.12
CA ASP A 42 -26.14 -17.39 -3.66
C ASP A 42 -26.08 -18.61 -4.60
N ASP A 43 -25.87 -18.36 -5.91
CA ASP A 43 -25.95 -19.41 -6.94
C ASP A 43 -24.57 -19.81 -7.51
N LYS A 44 -23.55 -18.95 -7.43
CA LYS A 44 -22.26 -19.21 -8.06
C LYS A 44 -21.10 -18.44 -7.41
N ILE A 45 -19.89 -18.86 -7.76
CA ILE A 45 -18.68 -18.09 -7.52
C ILE A 45 -18.36 -17.31 -8.79
N GLU A 46 -18.47 -15.99 -8.75
CA GLU A 46 -17.99 -15.12 -9.83
C GLU A 46 -16.48 -14.95 -9.72
N MET A 47 -15.80 -15.00 -10.85
CA MET A 47 -14.35 -14.86 -10.94
C MET A 47 -14.02 -13.55 -11.65
N LEU A 48 -13.47 -12.59 -10.92
CA LEU A 48 -13.03 -11.31 -11.47
C LEU A 48 -11.61 -11.47 -12.03
N ALA A 49 -11.38 -11.02 -13.26
CA ALA A 49 -10.05 -10.97 -13.82
C ALA A 49 -9.19 -10.01 -12.99
N MET A 50 -8.00 -10.47 -12.59
CA MET A 50 -7.07 -9.69 -11.77
C MET A 50 -5.65 -9.97 -12.22
N GLU A 51 -4.90 -8.92 -12.54
CA GLU A 51 -3.50 -9.02 -12.92
C GLU A 51 -2.64 -8.03 -12.14
N ASP A 52 -1.51 -8.51 -11.63
CA ASP A 52 -0.55 -7.65 -10.94
C ASP A 52 0.27 -6.81 -11.94
N PHE A 53 0.89 -5.74 -11.43
CA PHE A 53 1.65 -4.81 -12.28
C PHE A 53 2.92 -5.45 -12.88
N CYS A 54 3.42 -6.56 -12.32
CA CYS A 54 4.50 -7.32 -12.92
C CYS A 54 4.01 -8.00 -14.22
N GLN A 55 2.80 -8.59 -14.19
CA GLN A 55 2.16 -9.19 -15.36
C GLN A 55 1.80 -8.12 -16.41
N LEU A 56 1.15 -7.02 -15.98
CA LEU A 56 0.79 -5.91 -16.87
C LEU A 56 2.00 -5.19 -17.50
N ASP A 57 3.16 -5.27 -16.85
CA ASP A 57 4.45 -4.76 -17.37
C ASP A 57 5.22 -5.83 -18.20
N LEU A 58 4.59 -6.98 -18.47
CA LEU A 58 5.15 -8.11 -19.21
C LEU A 58 6.48 -8.61 -18.61
N ARG A 59 6.55 -8.67 -17.27
CA ARG A 59 7.73 -9.10 -16.53
C ARG A 59 7.51 -10.44 -15.85
N LEU A 60 8.59 -11.18 -15.68
CA LEU A 60 8.60 -12.40 -14.90
C LEU A 60 8.65 -12.07 -13.39
N THR A 61 8.28 -13.04 -12.54
CA THR A 61 8.25 -12.86 -11.08
C THR A 61 9.60 -12.45 -10.50
N GLU A 62 10.71 -12.93 -11.04
CA GLU A 62 12.07 -12.55 -10.64
C GLU A 62 12.40 -11.08 -10.86
N ASP A 63 11.66 -10.40 -11.74
CA ASP A 63 11.83 -8.99 -12.06
C ASP A 63 10.92 -8.06 -11.23
N LYS A 64 10.18 -8.59 -10.24
CA LYS A 64 9.21 -7.82 -9.47
C LYS A 64 9.77 -6.57 -8.78
N TYR A 65 11.07 -6.52 -8.50
CA TYR A 65 11.79 -5.37 -7.92
C TYR A 65 12.42 -4.43 -8.95
N ARG A 66 12.30 -4.76 -10.25
CA ARG A 66 12.83 -3.94 -11.33
C ARG A 66 11.75 -3.02 -11.86
N GLY A 67 11.89 -1.72 -11.63
CA GLY A 67 10.91 -0.73 -12.08
C GLY A 67 10.94 0.53 -11.26
N SER A 68 9.89 1.33 -11.43
CA SER A 68 9.67 2.53 -10.65
C SER A 68 8.18 2.78 -10.44
N TYR A 69 7.84 3.60 -9.46
CA TYR A 69 6.44 3.98 -9.24
C TYR A 69 5.87 4.84 -10.37
N GLU A 70 6.72 5.55 -11.12
CA GLU A 70 6.29 6.22 -12.35
C GLU A 70 5.85 5.21 -13.42
N ARG A 71 6.47 4.02 -13.47
CA ARG A 71 6.05 2.93 -14.34
C ARG A 71 4.70 2.37 -13.88
N CYS A 72 4.49 2.19 -12.58
CA CYS A 72 3.20 1.80 -12.02
C CYS A 72 2.10 2.82 -12.36
N ALA A 73 2.39 4.10 -12.24
CA ALA A 73 1.45 5.17 -12.64
C ALA A 73 1.08 5.09 -14.14
N LYS A 74 2.04 4.75 -15.02
CA LYS A 74 1.75 4.54 -16.45
C LYS A 74 0.81 3.35 -16.68
N ILE A 75 0.96 2.25 -15.94
CA ILE A 75 0.07 1.09 -16.00
C ILE A 75 -1.35 1.49 -15.61
N ILE A 76 -1.52 2.22 -14.51
CA ILE A 76 -2.84 2.74 -14.09
C ILE A 76 -3.42 3.62 -15.18
N LYS A 77 -2.65 4.57 -15.73
CA LYS A 77 -3.09 5.48 -16.79
C LYS A 77 -3.53 4.74 -18.05
N GLN A 78 -2.89 3.62 -18.37
CA GLN A 78 -3.14 2.86 -19.58
C GLN A 78 -4.36 1.95 -19.45
N TYR A 79 -4.57 1.32 -18.31
CA TYR A 79 -5.51 0.22 -18.16
C TYR A 79 -6.67 0.47 -17.19
N SER A 80 -6.59 1.48 -16.32
CA SER A 80 -7.70 1.77 -15.40
C SER A 80 -8.87 2.46 -16.12
N SER A 81 -10.08 2.05 -15.78
CA SER A 81 -11.33 2.69 -16.24
C SER A 81 -11.67 3.96 -15.45
N ARG A 82 -11.00 4.23 -14.32
CA ARG A 82 -11.22 5.41 -13.46
C ARG A 82 -9.89 6.06 -13.01
N VAL A 83 -9.05 6.36 -13.98
CA VAL A 83 -7.65 6.79 -13.80
C VAL A 83 -7.45 7.80 -12.66
N GLY A 84 -8.28 8.85 -12.58
CA GLY A 84 -8.10 9.91 -11.57
C GLY A 84 -8.25 9.41 -10.13
N ILE A 85 -9.23 8.53 -9.88
CA ILE A 85 -9.48 7.94 -8.55
C ILE A 85 -8.34 6.99 -8.20
N ASP A 86 -7.98 6.10 -9.11
CA ASP A 86 -6.96 5.09 -8.89
C ASP A 86 -5.56 5.70 -8.74
N MET A 87 -5.27 6.82 -9.42
CA MET A 87 -4.04 7.57 -9.21
C MET A 87 -3.97 8.22 -7.83
N ALA A 88 -5.07 8.78 -7.35
CA ALA A 88 -5.13 9.36 -6.01
C ALA A 88 -4.95 8.27 -4.94
N GLU A 89 -5.64 7.14 -5.09
CA GLU A 89 -5.51 5.96 -4.23
C GLU A 89 -4.08 5.41 -4.22
N PHE A 90 -3.46 5.26 -5.40
CA PHE A 90 -2.09 4.80 -5.54
C PHE A 90 -1.10 5.75 -4.85
N TYR A 91 -1.27 7.06 -5.04
CA TYR A 91 -0.45 8.08 -4.40
C TYR A 91 -0.54 8.03 -2.87
N ILE A 92 -1.77 8.00 -2.32
CA ILE A 92 -2.00 7.92 -0.87
C ILE A 92 -1.38 6.63 -0.30
N ARG A 93 -1.54 5.50 -1.00
CA ARG A 93 -0.98 4.21 -0.61
C ARG A 93 0.55 4.25 -0.51
N LEU A 94 1.24 4.93 -1.45
CA LEU A 94 2.69 5.08 -1.39
C LEU A 94 3.14 5.98 -0.24
N VAL A 95 2.46 7.11 0.01
CA VAL A 95 2.76 7.97 1.16
C VAL A 95 2.56 7.20 2.47
N PHE A 96 1.46 6.46 2.60
CA PHE A 96 1.19 5.59 3.75
C PHE A 96 2.29 4.54 3.95
N CYS A 97 2.64 3.78 2.89
CA CYS A 97 3.70 2.77 2.93
C CYS A 97 5.04 3.35 3.37
N PHE A 98 5.37 4.56 2.91
CA PHE A 98 6.54 5.28 3.40
C PHE A 98 6.45 5.52 4.90
N ILE A 99 5.34 6.06 5.41
CA ILE A 99 5.19 6.40 6.84
C ILE A 99 5.32 5.14 7.72
N VAL A 100 4.65 4.04 7.38
CA VAL A 100 4.64 2.82 8.22
C VAL A 100 5.86 1.93 8.01
N GLY A 101 6.78 2.30 7.12
CA GLY A 101 7.98 1.53 6.88
C GLY A 101 7.77 0.26 6.05
N ASN A 102 6.81 0.28 5.12
CA ASN A 102 6.66 -0.80 4.15
C ASN A 102 7.60 -0.59 2.96
N SER A 103 8.79 -1.17 3.04
CA SER A 103 9.80 -1.11 1.97
C SER A 103 9.64 -2.18 0.89
N ASP A 104 8.63 -3.08 0.99
CA ASP A 104 8.45 -4.21 0.06
C ASP A 104 7.30 -4.03 -0.94
N MET A 105 6.85 -2.81 -1.18
CA MET A 105 5.81 -2.52 -2.18
C MET A 105 6.34 -2.61 -3.61
N HIS A 106 6.55 -3.84 -4.07
CA HIS A 106 7.02 -4.15 -5.41
C HIS A 106 5.86 -4.30 -6.42
N LEU A 107 6.18 -4.58 -7.71
CA LEU A 107 5.19 -4.65 -8.79
C LEU A 107 4.04 -5.63 -8.54
N LYS A 108 4.25 -6.71 -7.80
CA LYS A 108 3.22 -7.72 -7.52
C LYS A 108 2.28 -7.33 -6.38
N ASN A 109 2.58 -6.25 -5.63
CA ASN A 109 1.73 -5.74 -4.54
C ASN A 109 0.73 -4.68 -5.02
N PHE A 110 0.67 -4.47 -6.33
CA PHE A 110 -0.34 -3.67 -7.00
C PHE A 110 -0.98 -4.50 -8.10
N SER A 111 -2.31 -4.46 -8.21
CA SER A 111 -3.05 -5.15 -9.25
C SER A 111 -4.17 -4.27 -9.79
N LEU A 112 -4.57 -4.53 -11.02
CA LEU A 112 -5.88 -4.12 -11.51
C LEU A 112 -6.84 -5.30 -11.42
N ILE A 113 -8.07 -5.02 -11.05
CA ILE A 113 -9.14 -6.01 -10.93
C ILE A 113 -10.36 -5.55 -11.72
N GLU A 114 -11.04 -6.50 -12.34
CA GLU A 114 -12.28 -6.26 -13.05
C GLU A 114 -13.41 -5.85 -12.08
N THR A 115 -14.25 -4.90 -12.47
CA THR A 115 -15.33 -4.37 -11.60
C THR A 115 -16.49 -5.34 -11.43
N ALA A 116 -16.75 -6.15 -12.47
CA ALA A 116 -17.72 -7.24 -12.48
C ALA A 116 -17.29 -8.28 -13.52
N GLU A 117 -17.67 -9.54 -13.35
CA GLU A 117 -17.32 -10.65 -14.25
C GLU A 117 -17.70 -10.31 -15.71
N GLY A 118 -16.69 -10.24 -16.59
CA GLY A 118 -16.88 -9.95 -18.02
C GLY A 118 -17.20 -8.50 -18.37
N SER A 119 -17.04 -7.55 -17.41
CA SER A 119 -17.30 -6.12 -17.68
C SER A 119 -16.26 -5.49 -18.62
N GLY A 120 -15.04 -5.99 -18.62
CA GLY A 120 -13.92 -5.34 -19.31
C GLY A 120 -13.49 -4.01 -18.69
N GLU A 121 -14.05 -3.62 -17.54
CA GLU A 121 -13.69 -2.43 -16.79
C GLU A 121 -12.77 -2.79 -15.63
N TYR A 122 -11.60 -2.20 -15.59
CA TYR A 122 -10.55 -2.51 -14.60
C TYR A 122 -10.27 -1.31 -13.71
N VAL A 123 -10.03 -1.57 -12.44
CA VAL A 123 -9.73 -0.55 -11.42
C VAL A 123 -8.57 -1.02 -10.54
N LEU A 124 -7.90 -0.09 -9.87
CA LEU A 124 -6.88 -0.46 -8.88
C LEU A 124 -7.51 -1.33 -7.80
N SER A 125 -6.95 -2.51 -7.57
CA SER A 125 -7.45 -3.43 -6.54
C SER A 125 -7.35 -2.80 -5.15
N PRO A 126 -8.20 -3.23 -4.20
CA PRO A 126 -7.94 -2.97 -2.79
C PRO A 126 -6.52 -3.35 -2.40
N ALA A 127 -5.93 -2.66 -1.43
CA ALA A 127 -4.59 -2.94 -0.94
C ALA A 127 -4.53 -4.27 -0.19
N TYR A 128 -3.44 -4.97 -0.35
CA TYR A 128 -3.10 -6.22 0.32
C TYR A 128 -1.60 -6.26 0.60
N ASP A 129 -1.14 -7.16 1.46
CA ASP A 129 0.28 -7.39 1.76
C ASP A 129 1.00 -6.12 2.26
N LEU A 130 0.34 -5.42 3.21
CA LEU A 130 0.90 -4.24 3.85
C LEU A 130 1.58 -4.62 5.16
N LEU A 131 2.91 -4.52 5.21
CA LEU A 131 3.74 -4.89 6.36
C LEU A 131 4.71 -3.77 6.75
N PRO A 132 5.07 -3.65 8.04
CA PRO A 132 6.09 -2.70 8.49
C PRO A 132 7.49 -3.31 8.31
N VAL A 133 7.92 -3.49 7.06
CA VAL A 133 9.12 -4.26 6.70
C VAL A 133 10.36 -3.71 7.40
N ASN A 134 10.56 -2.40 7.41
CA ASN A 134 11.72 -1.81 8.09
C ASN A 134 11.71 -2.00 9.62
N ALA A 135 10.53 -2.17 10.24
CA ALA A 135 10.45 -2.51 11.66
C ALA A 135 10.75 -4.00 11.91
N ASN A 136 10.27 -4.88 11.03
CA ASN A 136 10.50 -6.32 11.09
C ASN A 136 11.95 -6.68 10.73
N MET A 137 12.53 -5.98 9.76
CA MET A 137 13.87 -6.22 9.20
C MET A 137 14.73 -4.95 9.27
N PRO A 138 15.25 -4.57 10.46
CA PRO A 138 15.96 -3.30 10.64
C PRO A 138 17.30 -3.21 9.88
N ALA A 139 17.77 -4.32 9.33
CA ALA A 139 18.94 -4.35 8.43
C ALA A 139 18.63 -3.77 7.04
N ASP A 140 17.36 -3.84 6.59
CA ASP A 140 16.91 -3.21 5.34
C ASP A 140 16.86 -1.68 5.52
N LYS A 141 17.65 -0.99 4.69
CA LYS A 141 17.74 0.48 4.70
C LYS A 141 16.97 1.13 3.56
N GLU A 142 16.48 0.35 2.60
CA GLU A 142 15.63 0.88 1.54
C GLU A 142 14.30 1.37 2.14
N GLN A 143 13.80 2.49 1.63
CA GLN A 143 12.50 3.04 2.04
C GLN A 143 11.39 2.59 1.09
N PHE A 144 11.78 2.17 -0.11
CA PHE A 144 10.89 1.67 -1.15
C PHE A 144 11.50 0.50 -1.92
N ALA A 145 10.66 -0.46 -2.32
CA ALA A 145 11.02 -1.56 -3.20
C ALA A 145 11.37 -1.11 -4.62
N LEU A 146 10.65 -0.10 -5.12
CA LEU A 146 10.82 0.48 -6.44
C LEU A 146 11.33 1.92 -6.33
N ALA A 147 12.02 2.40 -7.37
CA ALA A 147 12.48 3.78 -7.38
C ALA A 147 11.29 4.76 -7.49
N MET A 148 11.37 5.87 -6.77
CA MET A 148 10.57 7.09 -6.94
C MET A 148 11.51 8.23 -7.29
N ASN A 149 11.32 8.89 -8.42
CA ASN A 149 12.25 9.92 -8.96
C ASN A 149 13.71 9.42 -9.03
N GLY A 150 13.91 8.13 -9.32
CA GLY A 150 15.23 7.51 -9.37
C GLY A 150 15.83 7.13 -8.02
N LYS A 151 15.11 7.28 -6.91
CA LYS A 151 15.57 7.01 -5.55
C LYS A 151 14.77 5.90 -4.88
N LYS A 152 15.41 5.10 -4.04
CA LYS A 152 14.78 4.17 -3.10
C LYS A 152 15.02 4.54 -1.63
N MET A 153 15.94 5.47 -1.38
CA MET A 153 16.37 5.94 -0.07
C MET A 153 16.42 7.46 -0.05
N ASN A 154 16.48 8.04 1.16
CA ASN A 154 16.51 9.49 1.37
C ASN A 154 15.29 10.20 0.71
N ILE A 155 14.14 9.55 0.76
CA ILE A 155 12.88 10.09 0.28
C ILE A 155 12.44 11.23 1.19
N ARG A 156 11.99 12.33 0.61
CA ARG A 156 11.55 13.54 1.28
C ARG A 156 10.19 13.99 0.74
N LYS A 157 9.53 14.92 1.44
CA LYS A 157 8.28 15.53 1.00
C LYS A 157 8.34 16.02 -0.46
N GLY A 158 9.45 16.66 -0.86
CA GLY A 158 9.66 17.11 -2.23
C GLY A 158 9.64 16.02 -3.30
N ASP A 159 10.05 14.78 -2.94
CA ASP A 159 9.99 13.64 -3.86
C ASP A 159 8.52 13.23 -4.12
N PHE A 160 7.68 13.24 -3.09
CA PHE A 160 6.23 13.00 -3.22
C PHE A 160 5.53 14.09 -4.02
N LEU A 161 5.88 15.37 -3.77
CA LEU A 161 5.30 16.48 -4.51
C LEU A 161 5.67 16.41 -6.00
N LYS A 162 6.90 16.03 -6.32
CA LYS A 162 7.32 15.79 -7.71
C LYS A 162 6.61 14.57 -8.31
N PHE A 163 6.45 13.51 -7.55
CA PHE A 163 5.74 12.31 -8.01
C PHE A 163 4.24 12.57 -8.25
N ALA A 164 3.63 13.51 -7.52
CA ALA A 164 2.26 13.94 -7.73
C ALA A 164 2.01 14.44 -9.16
N ASP A 165 2.98 15.13 -9.78
CA ASP A 165 2.89 15.57 -11.18
C ASP A 165 2.75 14.38 -12.13
N THR A 166 3.48 13.27 -11.87
CA THR A 166 3.36 12.03 -12.64
C THR A 166 1.96 11.42 -12.52
N CYS A 167 1.35 11.53 -11.33
CA CYS A 167 0.00 11.05 -11.05
C CYS A 167 -1.11 12.00 -11.57
N GLY A 168 -0.76 13.16 -12.10
CA GLY A 168 -1.74 14.18 -12.51
C GLY A 168 -2.44 14.84 -11.31
N ILE A 169 -1.81 14.81 -10.13
CA ILE A 169 -2.33 15.40 -8.89
C ILE A 169 -1.69 16.78 -8.71
N THR A 170 -2.51 17.82 -8.49
CA THR A 170 -1.97 19.16 -8.24
C THR A 170 -1.16 19.19 -6.95
N ARG A 171 -0.15 20.05 -6.89
CA ARG A 171 0.67 20.24 -5.70
C ARG A 171 -0.15 20.50 -4.45
N GLN A 172 -1.16 21.36 -4.54
CA GLN A 172 -2.05 21.69 -3.42
C GLN A 172 -2.81 20.45 -2.92
N THR A 173 -3.31 19.63 -3.85
CA THR A 173 -3.99 18.36 -3.50
C THR A 173 -3.00 17.38 -2.86
N ALA A 174 -1.80 17.23 -3.41
CA ALA A 174 -0.77 16.36 -2.86
C ALA A 174 -0.37 16.76 -1.44
N GLU A 175 -0.14 18.05 -1.18
CA GLU A 175 0.14 18.59 0.15
C GLU A 175 -0.98 18.24 1.13
N LYS A 176 -2.24 18.45 0.74
CA LYS A 176 -3.41 18.12 1.58
C LYS A 176 -3.53 16.63 1.88
N LEU A 177 -3.27 15.76 0.90
CA LEU A 177 -3.27 14.31 1.09
C LEU A 177 -2.18 13.88 2.08
N ILE A 178 -0.97 14.41 1.96
CA ILE A 178 0.12 14.17 2.90
C ILE A 178 -0.27 14.64 4.31
N GLU A 179 -0.76 15.88 4.45
CA GLU A 179 -1.19 16.44 5.74
C GLU A 179 -2.27 15.60 6.42
N ASN A 180 -3.22 15.08 5.65
CA ASN A 180 -4.28 14.22 6.19
C ASN A 180 -3.71 12.92 6.79
N LEU A 181 -2.72 12.31 6.14
CA LEU A 181 -2.04 11.13 6.67
C LEU A 181 -1.19 11.48 7.91
N VAL A 182 -0.45 12.58 7.86
CA VAL A 182 0.36 13.07 8.99
C VAL A 182 -0.50 13.30 10.23
N LYS A 183 -1.73 13.83 10.10
CA LYS A 183 -2.68 14.02 11.21
C LYS A 183 -3.09 12.72 11.90
N LEU A 184 -2.94 11.57 11.25
CA LEU A 184 -3.27 10.26 11.85
C LEU A 184 -2.16 9.71 12.75
N THR A 185 -0.96 10.30 12.73
CA THR A 185 0.19 9.83 13.51
C THR A 185 -0.13 9.51 14.97
N PRO A 186 -0.79 10.39 15.77
CA PRO A 186 -1.09 10.06 17.16
C PRO A 186 -1.98 8.83 17.32
N LYS A 187 -2.92 8.62 16.39
CA LYS A 187 -3.79 7.44 16.39
C LYS A 187 -3.00 6.17 16.06
N TRP A 188 -2.12 6.21 15.07
CA TRP A 188 -1.28 5.08 14.71
C TRP A 188 -0.30 4.70 15.82
N ILE A 189 0.27 5.67 16.53
CA ILE A 189 1.09 5.42 17.71
C ILE A 189 0.29 4.70 18.79
N ALA A 190 -0.92 5.17 19.11
CA ALA A 190 -1.79 4.50 20.07
C ALA A 190 -2.18 3.08 19.63
N MET A 191 -2.39 2.85 18.32
CA MET A 191 -2.62 1.50 17.78
C MET A 191 -1.41 0.59 17.97
N CYS A 192 -0.18 1.09 17.75
CA CYS A 192 1.04 0.33 18.03
C CYS A 192 1.09 -0.11 19.50
N GLU A 193 0.84 0.81 20.43
CA GLU A 193 0.87 0.55 21.87
C GLU A 193 -0.15 -0.52 22.29
N ASN A 194 -1.36 -0.46 21.76
CA ASN A 194 -2.44 -1.39 22.05
C ASN A 194 -2.42 -2.68 21.22
N SER A 195 -1.43 -2.86 20.33
CA SER A 195 -1.32 -4.02 19.47
C SER A 195 -0.79 -5.25 20.20
N LEU A 196 -0.91 -6.41 19.55
CA LEU A 196 -0.36 -7.69 20.03
C LEU A 196 1.12 -7.89 19.66
N LEU A 197 1.78 -6.88 19.11
CA LEU A 197 3.19 -6.96 18.74
C LEU A 197 4.09 -7.04 20.00
N PRO A 198 5.26 -7.68 19.89
CA PRO A 198 6.29 -7.58 20.93
C PRO A 198 6.73 -6.13 21.15
N ASP A 199 7.03 -5.76 22.40
CA ASP A 199 7.34 -4.37 22.75
C ASP A 199 8.48 -3.77 21.93
N GLU A 200 9.56 -4.54 21.68
CA GLU A 200 10.66 -4.11 20.82
C GLU A 200 10.20 -3.73 19.39
N LEU A 201 9.25 -4.48 18.84
CA LEU A 201 8.71 -4.20 17.52
C LEU A 201 7.76 -3.00 17.53
N LYS A 202 6.97 -2.83 18.61
CA LYS A 202 6.16 -1.63 18.83
C LYS A 202 7.03 -0.38 18.84
N ASP A 203 8.13 -0.41 19.59
CA ASP A 203 9.03 0.75 19.72
C ASP A 203 9.72 1.09 18.41
N ARG A 204 10.18 0.08 17.66
CA ARG A 204 10.75 0.29 16.32
C ARG A 204 9.73 0.90 15.37
N LEU A 205 8.51 0.36 15.32
CA LEU A 205 7.46 0.84 14.43
C LEU A 205 7.04 2.28 14.77
N LYS A 206 6.82 2.59 16.05
CA LYS A 206 6.52 3.95 16.52
C LYS A 206 7.62 4.94 16.10
N LYS A 207 8.88 4.57 16.30
CA LYS A 207 10.03 5.39 15.91
C LYS A 207 10.02 5.67 14.40
N ILE A 208 9.82 4.65 13.56
CA ILE A 208 9.76 4.81 12.10
C ILE A 208 8.62 5.76 11.72
N ILE A 209 7.42 5.56 12.27
CA ILE A 209 6.26 6.41 11.97
C ILE A 209 6.55 7.88 12.33
N ILE A 210 7.11 8.13 13.50
CA ILE A 210 7.44 9.50 13.95
C ILE A 210 8.48 10.13 13.00
N GLU A 211 9.63 9.48 12.81
CA GLU A 211 10.73 10.00 11.98
C GLU A 211 10.27 10.29 10.55
N ARG A 212 9.47 9.39 9.95
CA ARG A 212 8.99 9.57 8.57
C ARG A 212 7.89 10.60 8.45
N THR A 213 7.06 10.76 9.48
CA THR A 213 6.06 11.81 9.52
C THR A 213 6.71 13.19 9.63
N GLU A 214 7.77 13.34 10.44
CA GLU A 214 8.55 14.58 10.54
C GLU A 214 9.18 14.99 9.20
N VAL A 215 9.63 14.01 8.41
CA VAL A 215 10.17 14.25 7.05
C VAL A 215 9.11 14.81 6.08
N LEU A 216 7.83 14.55 6.33
CA LEU A 216 6.71 14.96 5.50
C LEU A 216 6.05 16.30 5.94
N GLN A 217 6.39 16.82 7.12
CA GLN A 217 5.95 18.13 7.59
C GLN A 217 6.72 19.25 6.89
#